data_ad6594cb0725b906230dc03a2466ae19
#
_entry.id   ad6594cb0725b906230dc03a2466ae19
#
_cell.length_a   1.000
_cell.length_b   1.000
_cell.length_c   1.000
_cell.angle_alpha   90.00
_cell.angle_beta   90.00
_cell.angle_gamma   90.00
#
_symmetry.space_group_name_H-M   'P 1'
#
loop_
_entity.id
_entity.type
_entity.pdbx_description
1 polymer ?
#
loop_
_entity_poly.entity_id
_entity_poly.type
_entity_poly.pdbx_seq_one_letter_code
_entity_poly.pdbx_strand_id
1 'polypeptide(L)'
;MNLSDIKKEFPIFDNKVHNNDLIYLDSANSSQKPRVVIDRIYDFYSKEFSNVGRSVHYLAVAATNLYESTRVSVQKYINALDKNEIVFTKGATEAINLVANTFGQKYLEEGDEVLLTELEHHS
;
A
#
# COMPACT_ATOMS: atom_id res chain seq x y z
N MET A 1 13.02 20.33 5.06
CA MET A 1 12.92 19.93 3.63
C MET A 1 12.02 20.95 2.94
N ASN A 2 12.49 21.58 1.87
CA ASN A 2 11.68 22.57 1.15
C ASN A 2 10.67 21.85 0.24
N LEU A 3 9.46 22.42 0.05
CA LEU A 3 8.43 21.84 -0.82
C LEU A 3 8.91 21.66 -2.27
N SER A 4 9.75 22.57 -2.77
CA SER A 4 10.36 22.47 -4.10
C SER A 4 11.30 21.26 -4.23
N ASP A 5 11.95 20.83 -3.16
CA ASP A 5 12.84 19.66 -3.16
C ASP A 5 12.03 18.37 -3.11
N ILE A 6 10.94 18.34 -2.35
CA ILE A 6 10.00 17.20 -2.35
C ILE A 6 9.42 16.97 -3.75
N LYS A 7 9.02 18.03 -4.44
CA LYS A 7 8.44 17.93 -5.80
C LYS A 7 9.41 17.27 -6.79
N LYS A 8 10.72 17.51 -6.68
CA LYS A 8 11.77 16.92 -7.54
C LYS A 8 11.89 15.40 -7.38
N GLU A 9 11.44 14.85 -6.25
CA GLU A 9 11.44 13.41 -6.03
C GLU A 9 10.39 12.67 -6.90
N PHE A 10 9.46 13.39 -7.52
CA PHE A 10 8.38 12.84 -8.30
C PHE A 10 8.59 13.12 -9.80
N PRO A 11 9.09 12.15 -10.59
CA PRO A 11 9.42 12.36 -12.02
C PRO A 11 8.24 12.81 -12.88
N ILE A 12 7.02 12.51 -12.45
CA ILE A 12 5.81 12.90 -13.19
C ILE A 12 5.71 14.43 -13.39
N PHE A 13 6.27 15.21 -12.46
CA PHE A 13 6.23 16.67 -12.52
C PHE A 13 7.24 17.28 -13.49
N ASP A 14 8.11 16.47 -14.12
CA ASP A 14 8.94 16.92 -15.25
C ASP A 14 8.13 17.06 -16.54
N ASN A 15 6.92 16.49 -16.58
CA ASN A 15 6.03 16.59 -17.73
C ASN A 15 5.39 17.98 -17.85
N LYS A 16 5.20 18.40 -19.10
CA LYS A 16 4.45 19.61 -19.44
C LYS A 16 3.09 19.25 -20.02
N VAL A 17 2.07 20.02 -19.66
CA VAL A 17 0.73 19.92 -20.23
C VAL A 17 0.42 21.24 -20.93
N HIS A 18 0.23 21.18 -22.24
CA HIS A 18 0.03 22.39 -23.07
C HIS A 18 1.10 23.47 -22.85
N ASN A 19 2.37 23.07 -22.74
CA ASN A 19 3.55 23.89 -22.44
C ASN A 19 3.59 24.50 -21.03
N ASN A 20 2.68 24.15 -20.13
CA ASN A 20 2.68 24.56 -18.74
C ASN A 20 3.16 23.43 -17.84
N ASP A 21 3.62 23.78 -16.64
CA ASP A 21 3.97 22.78 -15.61
C ASP A 21 2.74 21.97 -15.22
N LEU A 22 2.93 20.68 -15.02
CA LEU A 22 1.87 19.79 -14.52
C LEU A 22 1.46 20.21 -13.10
N ILE A 23 0.17 20.46 -12.93
CA ILE A 23 -0.49 20.59 -11.63
C ILE A 23 -1.37 19.36 -11.42
N TYR A 24 -1.13 18.61 -10.34
CA TYR A 24 -1.89 17.40 -10.02
C TYR A 24 -2.56 17.55 -8.65
N LEU A 25 -3.89 17.48 -8.62
CA LEU A 25 -4.70 17.71 -7.42
C LEU A 25 -5.59 16.51 -7.05
N ASP A 26 -5.36 15.35 -7.66
CA ASP A 26 -6.18 14.15 -7.48
C ASP A 26 -5.46 13.03 -6.70
N SER A 27 -4.64 13.40 -5.72
CA SER A 27 -3.90 12.44 -4.89
C SER A 27 -4.81 11.58 -4.00
N ALA A 28 -6.03 12.01 -3.75
CA ALA A 28 -7.02 11.22 -3.02
C ALA A 28 -7.42 9.95 -3.78
N ASN A 29 -7.51 10.04 -5.11
CA ASN A 29 -7.82 8.90 -5.97
C ASN A 29 -6.56 8.11 -6.33
N SER A 30 -5.50 8.79 -6.79
CA SER A 30 -4.25 8.16 -7.20
C SER A 30 -3.03 9.00 -6.82
N SER A 31 -2.27 8.56 -5.83
CA SER A 31 -1.01 9.22 -5.44
C SER A 31 0.07 8.99 -6.49
N GLN A 32 0.78 10.05 -6.86
CA GLN A 32 1.97 9.95 -7.71
C GLN A 32 3.11 9.23 -6.98
N LYS A 33 4.01 8.62 -7.74
CA LYS A 33 5.08 7.79 -7.19
C LYS A 33 6.41 8.55 -7.17
N PRO A 34 7.09 8.63 -6.03
CA PRO A 34 8.44 9.17 -5.98
C PRO A 34 9.45 8.24 -6.66
N ARG A 35 10.57 8.79 -7.09
CA ARG A 35 11.67 8.08 -7.78
C ARG A 35 12.08 6.81 -7.04
N VAL A 36 12.27 6.90 -5.74
CA VAL A 36 12.69 5.77 -4.89
C VAL A 36 11.74 4.57 -4.98
N VAL A 37 10.43 4.80 -5.12
CA VAL A 37 9.45 3.72 -5.28
C VAL A 37 9.51 3.11 -6.67
N ILE A 38 9.64 3.96 -7.71
CA ILE A 38 9.76 3.51 -9.11
C ILE A 38 11.00 2.65 -9.29
N ASP A 39 12.14 3.14 -8.82
CA ASP A 39 13.42 2.46 -8.91
C ASP A 39 13.40 1.14 -8.12
N ARG A 40 12.78 1.13 -6.94
CA ARG A 40 12.63 -0.10 -6.14
C ARG A 40 11.78 -1.17 -6.84
N ILE A 41 10.69 -0.78 -7.50
CA ILE A 41 9.86 -1.69 -8.30
C ILE A 41 10.66 -2.23 -9.48
N TYR A 42 11.38 -1.36 -10.18
CA TYR A 42 12.24 -1.76 -11.31
C TYR A 42 13.32 -2.77 -10.86
N ASP A 43 14.03 -2.48 -9.79
CA ASP A 43 15.07 -3.36 -9.25
C ASP A 43 14.51 -4.71 -8.81
N PHE A 44 13.37 -4.73 -8.15
CA PHE A 44 12.72 -5.96 -7.73
C PHE A 44 12.39 -6.86 -8.94
N TYR A 45 11.69 -6.32 -9.95
CA TYR A 45 11.32 -7.12 -11.12
C TYR A 45 12.52 -7.51 -11.98
N SER A 46 13.54 -6.68 -12.07
CA SER A 46 14.70 -6.95 -12.92
C SER A 46 15.75 -7.89 -12.28
N LYS A 47 15.81 -7.95 -10.95
CA LYS A 47 16.94 -8.62 -10.26
C LYS A 47 16.53 -9.61 -9.17
N GLU A 48 15.34 -9.46 -8.55
CA GLU A 48 14.99 -10.14 -7.31
C GLU A 48 13.67 -10.91 -7.39
N PHE A 49 12.91 -10.74 -8.48
CA PHE A 49 11.55 -11.28 -8.58
C PHE A 49 11.50 -12.80 -8.47
N SER A 50 10.68 -13.27 -7.56
CA SER A 50 10.33 -14.68 -7.40
C SER A 50 9.03 -14.82 -6.62
N ASN A 51 8.53 -16.05 -6.52
CA ASN A 51 7.40 -16.37 -5.65
C ASN A 51 7.76 -16.18 -4.17
N VAL A 52 6.82 -15.65 -3.41
CA VAL A 52 6.86 -15.58 -1.95
C VAL A 52 6.23 -16.86 -1.38
N GLY A 53 6.88 -17.53 -0.43
CA GLY A 53 6.33 -18.70 0.22
C GLY A 53 7.36 -19.80 0.56
N ARG A 54 6.95 -21.07 0.38
CA ARG A 54 7.70 -22.25 0.88
C ARG A 54 8.79 -22.77 -0.05
N SER A 55 9.13 -22.06 -1.12
CA SER A 55 10.23 -22.46 -2.02
C SER A 55 11.58 -22.27 -1.35
N VAL A 56 12.53 -23.17 -1.67
CA VAL A 56 13.85 -23.22 -1.02
C VAL A 56 14.98 -22.64 -1.90
N HIS A 57 14.72 -22.27 -3.12
CA HIS A 57 15.74 -21.68 -3.98
C HIS A 57 16.03 -20.22 -3.61
N TYR A 58 17.23 -19.75 -3.92
CA TYR A 58 17.77 -18.46 -3.49
C TYR A 58 16.81 -17.28 -3.69
N LEU A 59 16.25 -17.10 -4.90
CA LEU A 59 15.38 -15.96 -5.21
C LEU A 59 14.08 -16.00 -4.40
N ALA A 60 13.48 -17.19 -4.19
CA ALA A 60 12.24 -17.28 -3.41
C ALA A 60 12.48 -16.98 -1.93
N VAL A 61 13.61 -17.42 -1.37
CA VAL A 61 13.99 -17.07 0.00
C VAL A 61 14.23 -15.58 0.12
N ALA A 62 14.94 -14.96 -0.83
CA ALA A 62 15.18 -13.52 -0.84
C ALA A 62 13.87 -12.73 -0.95
N ALA A 63 12.98 -13.08 -1.89
CA ALA A 63 11.68 -12.43 -2.05
C ALA A 63 10.78 -12.59 -0.80
N THR A 64 10.81 -13.77 -0.16
CA THR A 64 10.07 -14.01 1.09
C THR A 64 10.60 -13.13 2.22
N ASN A 65 11.92 -13.02 2.37
CA ASN A 65 12.53 -12.17 3.39
C ASN A 65 12.19 -10.68 3.16
N LEU A 66 12.19 -10.21 1.92
CA LEU A 66 11.77 -8.84 1.56
C LEU A 66 10.31 -8.59 1.92
N TYR A 67 9.42 -9.52 1.60
CA TYR A 67 8.00 -9.44 1.93
C TYR A 67 7.77 -9.36 3.45
N GLU A 68 8.40 -10.25 4.21
CA GLU A 68 8.28 -10.28 5.67
C GLU A 68 8.93 -9.04 6.34
N SER A 69 10.06 -8.55 5.81
CA SER A 69 10.67 -7.32 6.33
C SER A 69 9.80 -6.09 6.08
N THR A 70 9.09 -6.05 4.94
CA THR A 70 8.09 -5.01 4.64
C THR A 70 6.95 -5.06 5.65
N ARG A 71 6.46 -6.26 5.98
CA ARG A 71 5.42 -6.47 7.01
C ARG A 71 5.87 -5.90 8.36
N VAL A 72 7.10 -6.19 8.79
CA VAL A 72 7.68 -5.66 10.03
C VAL A 72 7.81 -4.12 9.96
N SER A 73 8.18 -3.57 8.81
CA SER A 73 8.28 -2.12 8.64
C SER A 73 6.91 -1.43 8.78
N VAL A 74 5.87 -2.00 8.18
CA VAL A 74 4.49 -1.50 8.32
C VAL A 74 4.01 -1.64 9.76
N GLN A 75 4.24 -2.80 10.39
CA GLN A 75 3.91 -3.04 11.81
C GLN A 75 4.48 -1.94 12.71
N LYS A 76 5.75 -1.60 12.54
CA LYS A 76 6.40 -0.53 13.33
C LYS A 76 5.81 0.86 13.00
N TYR A 77 5.56 1.13 11.71
CA TYR A 77 5.05 2.42 11.27
C TYR A 77 3.66 2.75 11.85
N ILE A 78 2.76 1.77 11.92
CA ILE A 78 1.43 1.94 12.49
C ILE A 78 1.35 1.60 13.98
N ASN A 79 2.50 1.26 14.61
CA ASN A 79 2.58 0.89 16.02
C ASN A 79 1.70 -0.32 16.41
N ALA A 80 1.58 -1.30 15.52
CA ALA A 80 0.92 -2.57 15.83
C ALA A 80 1.78 -3.41 16.78
N LEU A 81 1.15 -4.24 17.60
CA LEU A 81 1.85 -5.05 18.62
C LEU A 81 2.62 -6.21 17.97
N ASP A 82 2.04 -6.83 16.95
CA ASP A 82 2.64 -7.98 16.27
C ASP A 82 2.55 -7.84 14.74
N LYS A 83 3.56 -8.36 14.02
CA LYS A 83 3.58 -8.34 12.56
C LYS A 83 2.42 -9.14 11.93
N ASN A 84 1.85 -10.10 12.64
CA ASN A 84 0.72 -10.90 12.17
C ASN A 84 -0.59 -10.11 12.14
N GLU A 85 -0.64 -8.93 12.77
CA GLU A 85 -1.78 -7.99 12.64
C GLU A 85 -1.78 -7.29 11.27
N ILE A 86 -0.69 -7.39 10.50
CA ILE A 86 -0.57 -6.76 9.19
C ILE A 86 -1.04 -7.72 8.10
N VAL A 87 -2.14 -7.39 7.44
CA VAL A 87 -2.67 -8.11 6.29
C VAL A 87 -2.62 -7.21 5.06
N PHE A 88 -1.85 -7.59 4.05
CA PHE A 88 -1.80 -6.87 2.79
C PHE A 88 -3.00 -7.22 1.91
N THR A 89 -3.68 -6.21 1.38
CA THR A 89 -4.83 -6.33 0.48
C THR A 89 -4.56 -5.52 -0.80
N LYS A 90 -5.40 -5.70 -1.81
CA LYS A 90 -5.30 -4.96 -3.08
C LYS A 90 -5.72 -3.48 -2.96
N GLY A 91 -6.42 -3.14 -1.88
CA GLY A 91 -6.91 -1.79 -1.62
C GLY A 91 -7.93 -1.73 -0.52
N ALA A 92 -8.44 -0.53 -0.21
CA ALA A 92 -9.38 -0.29 0.88
C ALA A 92 -10.67 -1.11 0.75
N THR A 93 -11.21 -1.23 -0.46
CA THR A 93 -12.42 -2.04 -0.72
C THR A 93 -12.25 -3.49 -0.27
N GLU A 94 -11.13 -4.14 -0.64
CA GLU A 94 -10.85 -5.51 -0.20
C GLU A 94 -10.66 -5.58 1.32
N ALA A 95 -9.95 -4.61 1.91
CA ALA A 95 -9.70 -4.57 3.35
C ALA A 95 -10.99 -4.44 4.15
N ILE A 96 -11.90 -3.53 3.78
CA ILE A 96 -13.18 -3.33 4.44
C ILE A 96 -14.06 -4.60 4.31
N ASN A 97 -14.16 -5.16 3.10
CA ASN A 97 -14.93 -6.37 2.87
C ASN A 97 -14.32 -7.59 3.58
N LEU A 98 -12.99 -7.66 3.72
CA LEU A 98 -12.35 -8.70 4.52
C LEU A 98 -12.79 -8.63 5.98
N VAL A 99 -12.79 -7.43 6.57
CA VAL A 99 -13.27 -7.22 7.95
C VAL A 99 -14.75 -7.57 8.07
N ALA A 100 -15.59 -7.10 7.15
CA ALA A 100 -17.03 -7.41 7.16
C ALA A 100 -17.31 -8.93 7.09
N ASN A 101 -16.61 -9.64 6.21
CA ASN A 101 -16.80 -11.08 6.00
C ASN A 101 -16.10 -11.98 7.04
N THR A 102 -15.21 -11.45 7.85
CA THR A 102 -14.51 -12.24 8.88
C THR A 102 -14.93 -11.81 10.28
N PHE A 103 -14.57 -10.60 10.69
CA PHE A 103 -14.92 -10.06 12.00
C PHE A 103 -16.44 -9.90 12.14
N GLY A 104 -17.11 -9.30 11.15
CA GLY A 104 -18.56 -9.10 11.16
C GLY A 104 -19.31 -10.42 11.32
N GLN A 105 -19.03 -11.40 10.48
CA GLN A 105 -19.70 -12.71 10.57
C GLN A 105 -19.40 -13.48 11.85
N LYS A 106 -18.25 -13.24 12.48
CA LYS A 106 -17.83 -13.98 13.67
C LYS A 106 -18.32 -13.38 14.98
N TYR A 107 -18.41 -12.06 15.04
CA TYR A 107 -18.60 -11.34 16.30
C TYR A 107 -19.86 -10.49 16.36
N LEU A 108 -20.51 -10.19 15.23
CA LEU A 108 -21.78 -9.46 15.22
C LEU A 108 -22.95 -10.45 15.29
N GLU A 109 -23.90 -10.18 16.19
CA GLU A 109 -25.10 -10.98 16.42
C GLU A 109 -26.36 -10.16 16.09
N GLU A 110 -27.52 -10.81 16.07
CA GLU A 110 -28.79 -10.14 15.84
C GLU A 110 -29.08 -9.09 16.94
N GLY A 111 -29.24 -7.85 16.53
CA GLY A 111 -29.44 -6.70 17.40
C GLY A 111 -28.20 -5.82 17.59
N ASP A 112 -27.03 -6.23 17.11
CA ASP A 112 -25.86 -5.38 17.10
C ASP A 112 -25.99 -4.26 16.06
N GLU A 113 -25.38 -3.12 16.33
CA GLU A 113 -25.44 -1.94 15.48
C GLU A 113 -24.06 -1.58 14.91
N VAL A 114 -24.02 -1.24 13.62
CA VAL A 114 -22.84 -0.69 12.96
C VAL A 114 -23.11 0.78 12.62
N LEU A 115 -22.35 1.69 13.23
CA LEU A 115 -22.49 3.12 12.97
C LEU A 115 -21.68 3.52 11.73
N LEU A 116 -22.36 4.14 10.77
CA LEU A 116 -21.76 4.69 9.55
C LEU A 116 -22.17 6.15 9.39
N THR A 117 -21.37 6.93 8.65
CA THR A 117 -21.76 8.29 8.24
C THR A 117 -22.20 8.28 6.76
N GLU A 118 -22.96 9.30 6.35
CA GLU A 118 -23.37 9.46 4.94
C GLU A 118 -22.19 9.87 4.02
N LEU A 119 -21.07 10.27 4.59
CA LEU A 119 -19.89 10.73 3.84
C LEU A 119 -18.87 9.63 3.57
N GLU A 120 -19.17 8.40 3.95
CA GLU A 120 -18.25 7.27 3.73
C GLU A 120 -18.11 6.94 2.24
N HIS A 121 -16.93 6.42 1.88
CA HIS A 121 -16.70 5.90 0.53
C HIS A 121 -17.53 4.62 0.34
N HIS A 122 -17.99 4.39 -0.90
CA HIS A 122 -18.83 3.23 -1.28
C HIS A 122 -18.10 1.86 -1.24
N SER A 123 -16.90 1.78 -0.73
CA SER A 123 -16.10 0.54 -0.62
C SER A 123 -16.77 -0.56 0.18
#